data_807a16ee990fda4a21824332605f3cee
#
_entry.id   807a16ee990fda4a21824332605f3cee
#
_cell.length_a   1.000
_cell.length_b   1.000
_cell.length_c   1.000
_cell.angle_alpha   90.00
_cell.angle_beta   90.00
_cell.angle_gamma   90.00
#
_symmetry.space_group_name_H-M   'P 1'
#
loop_
_entity.id
_entity.type
_entity.pdbx_description
1 polymer ?
#
loop_
_entity_poly.entity_id
_entity_poly.type
_entity_poly.pdbx_seq_one_letter_code
_entity_poly.pdbx_strand_id
1 'polypeptide(L)'
;IPSKALLDSSEHFHTAKQDFQKHGIVIDEPKVDLAQMMQRKSEVISQTCDGVKFLMDKNKIDVHHGVGSFINKNTIQVKGEKDLKIETANVIIATGSKPNFFPGMEPDKKRIITSTEALKLKEIPKNLIVIGGGVIGLELGSVYARLGSKVTVLEFADSLIPTMDKTLGKELMKVLKREGFKFNFNHSVENVTAKENGVEVTAKNKKGEDVKFTGDYCLVSVGRKAFTEGLGLENIAVSTDDRGRIDVNENLQTSTTNIYAIGDVITGPMLAHKAE
;
A
#
# COMPACT_ATOMS: atom_id res chain seq x y z
N ILE A 1 6.62 7.09 -1.33
CA ILE A 1 7.46 7.66 -2.40
C ILE A 1 7.14 7.04 -3.76
N PRO A 2 7.19 5.71 -3.98
CA PRO A 2 6.99 5.14 -5.31
C PRO A 2 5.62 5.42 -5.93
N SER A 3 4.53 5.39 -5.14
CA SER A 3 3.20 5.72 -5.64
C SER A 3 3.10 7.18 -6.09
N LYS A 4 3.73 8.11 -5.35
CA LYS A 4 3.73 9.54 -5.72
C LYS A 4 4.54 9.79 -7.01
N ALA A 5 5.67 9.12 -7.20
CA ALA A 5 6.44 9.21 -8.44
C ALA A 5 5.65 8.71 -9.67
N LEU A 6 4.85 7.64 -9.51
CA LEU A 6 3.98 7.15 -10.59
C LEU A 6 2.77 8.05 -10.81
N LEU A 7 2.15 8.57 -9.74
CA LEU A 7 1.05 9.53 -9.84
C LEU A 7 1.49 10.78 -10.60
N ASP A 8 2.65 11.34 -10.25
CA ASP A 8 3.23 12.50 -10.91
C ASP A 8 3.45 12.25 -12.42
N SER A 9 4.13 11.15 -12.77
CA SER A 9 4.35 10.81 -14.18
C SER A 9 3.05 10.56 -14.96
N SER A 10 2.08 9.89 -14.34
CA SER A 10 0.77 9.63 -14.98
C SER A 10 -0.06 10.89 -15.14
N GLU A 11 0.08 11.86 -14.22
CA GLU A 11 -0.56 13.17 -14.31
C GLU A 11 -0.01 13.98 -15.49
N HIS A 12 1.32 14.05 -15.67
CA HIS A 12 1.93 14.69 -16.82
C HIS A 12 1.42 14.11 -18.15
N PHE A 13 1.33 12.78 -18.23
CA PHE A 13 0.77 12.14 -19.43
C PHE A 13 -0.71 12.48 -19.64
N HIS A 14 -1.52 12.45 -18.57
CA HIS A 14 -2.94 12.79 -18.63
C HIS A 14 -3.13 14.24 -19.07
N THR A 15 -2.42 15.18 -18.46
CA THR A 15 -2.47 16.61 -18.81
C THR A 15 -2.05 16.86 -20.25
N ALA A 16 -0.96 16.24 -20.70
CA ALA A 16 -0.51 16.34 -22.07
C ALA A 16 -1.61 15.88 -23.07
N LYS A 17 -2.28 14.77 -22.74
CA LYS A 17 -3.31 14.17 -23.61
C LYS A 17 -4.65 14.93 -23.60
N GLN A 18 -5.05 15.52 -22.48
CA GLN A 18 -6.40 16.06 -22.28
C GLN A 18 -6.47 17.58 -22.27
N ASP A 19 -5.42 18.24 -21.80
CA ASP A 19 -5.50 19.65 -21.45
C ASP A 19 -4.60 20.57 -22.28
N PHE A 20 -3.48 20.11 -22.80
CA PHE A 20 -2.52 20.95 -23.53
C PHE A 20 -3.17 21.70 -24.69
N GLN A 21 -4.08 21.05 -25.42
CA GLN A 21 -4.81 21.69 -26.54
C GLN A 21 -5.66 22.88 -26.05
N LYS A 22 -6.23 22.83 -24.84
CA LYS A 22 -7.00 23.93 -24.24
C LYS A 22 -6.13 25.16 -23.96
N HIS A 23 -4.81 24.94 -23.78
CA HIS A 23 -3.82 26.00 -23.58
C HIS A 23 -3.17 26.48 -24.90
N GLY A 24 -3.64 25.99 -26.04
CA GLY A 24 -3.05 26.33 -27.34
C GLY A 24 -1.71 25.59 -27.61
N ILE A 25 -1.38 24.59 -26.83
CA ILE A 25 -0.17 23.79 -27.02
C ILE A 25 -0.53 22.57 -27.86
N VAL A 26 0.02 22.52 -29.06
CA VAL A 26 -0.17 21.41 -30.00
C VAL A 26 0.98 20.44 -29.86
N ILE A 27 0.65 19.20 -29.54
CA ILE A 27 1.59 18.07 -29.51
C ILE A 27 1.00 16.91 -30.30
N ASP A 28 1.86 16.10 -30.88
CA ASP A 28 1.43 14.82 -31.44
C ASP A 28 0.88 13.91 -30.33
N GLU A 29 0.18 12.83 -30.70
CA GLU A 29 -0.41 11.90 -29.73
C GLU A 29 0.66 11.37 -28.76
N PRO A 30 0.60 11.73 -27.47
CA PRO A 30 1.58 11.29 -26.50
C PRO A 30 1.46 9.77 -26.26
N LYS A 31 2.60 9.10 -26.17
CA LYS A 31 2.70 7.67 -25.89
C LYS A 31 3.42 7.44 -24.58
N VAL A 32 3.04 6.38 -23.87
CA VAL A 32 3.69 5.99 -22.61
C VAL A 32 4.79 4.99 -22.89
N ASP A 33 6.01 5.31 -22.45
CA ASP A 33 7.05 4.34 -22.21
C ASP A 33 7.00 3.90 -20.74
N LEU A 34 6.34 2.78 -20.47
CA LEU A 34 6.17 2.27 -19.11
C LEU A 34 7.53 1.88 -18.50
N ALA A 35 8.46 1.36 -19.30
CA ALA A 35 9.78 0.96 -18.81
C ALA A 35 10.55 2.17 -18.28
N GLN A 36 10.57 3.27 -19.04
CA GLN A 36 11.18 4.53 -18.62
C GLN A 36 10.47 5.14 -17.39
N MET A 37 9.13 5.08 -17.31
CA MET A 37 8.37 5.55 -16.14
C MET A 37 8.73 4.75 -14.89
N MET A 38 8.86 3.43 -15.00
CA MET A 38 9.27 2.56 -13.89
C MET A 38 10.73 2.77 -13.50
N GLN A 39 11.60 3.07 -14.47
CA GLN A 39 13.00 3.44 -14.20
C GLN A 39 13.06 4.74 -13.40
N ARG A 40 12.38 5.82 -13.86
CA ARG A 40 12.30 7.11 -13.13
C ARG A 40 11.83 6.89 -11.68
N LYS A 41 10.76 6.12 -11.50
CA LYS A 41 10.29 5.77 -10.14
C LYS A 41 11.42 5.15 -9.31
N SER A 42 12.18 4.22 -9.87
CA SER A 42 13.27 3.54 -9.16
C SER A 42 14.42 4.49 -8.83
N GLU A 43 14.74 5.41 -9.71
CA GLU A 43 15.74 6.46 -9.49
C GLU A 43 15.33 7.40 -8.34
N VAL A 44 14.07 7.84 -8.31
CA VAL A 44 13.53 8.66 -7.20
C VAL A 44 13.62 7.91 -5.86
N ILE A 45 13.34 6.60 -5.86
CA ILE A 45 13.49 5.77 -4.65
C ILE A 45 14.97 5.71 -4.23
N SER A 46 15.88 5.42 -5.17
CA SER A 46 17.33 5.34 -4.88
C SER A 46 17.84 6.64 -4.28
N GLN A 47 17.59 7.78 -4.93
CA GLN A 47 17.99 9.09 -4.41
C GLN A 47 17.49 9.36 -2.99
N THR A 48 16.24 8.96 -2.69
CA THR A 48 15.69 9.13 -1.34
C THR A 48 16.37 8.21 -0.34
N CYS A 49 16.61 6.95 -0.71
CA CYS A 49 17.33 5.99 0.15
C CYS A 49 18.76 6.43 0.41
N ASP A 50 19.47 6.96 -0.62
CA ASP A 50 20.83 7.49 -0.50
C ASP A 50 20.86 8.71 0.45
N GLY A 51 19.84 9.58 0.38
CA GLY A 51 19.69 10.69 1.31
C GLY A 51 19.50 10.23 2.76
N VAL A 52 18.67 9.19 3.00
CA VAL A 52 18.52 8.59 4.34
C VAL A 52 19.83 7.97 4.81
N LYS A 53 20.51 7.22 3.94
CA LYS A 53 21.83 6.63 4.27
C LYS A 53 22.84 7.71 4.66
N PHE A 54 22.92 8.78 3.89
CA PHE A 54 23.79 9.94 4.23
C PHE A 54 23.48 10.50 5.63
N LEU A 55 22.20 10.61 6.00
CA LEU A 55 21.80 11.07 7.33
C LEU A 55 22.22 10.10 8.43
N MET A 56 22.09 8.79 8.22
CA MET A 56 22.57 7.78 9.18
C MET A 56 24.08 7.89 9.38
N ASP A 57 24.84 7.92 8.29
CA ASP A 57 26.31 8.02 8.32
C ASP A 57 26.75 9.32 9.02
N LYS A 58 26.14 10.47 8.66
CA LYS A 58 26.43 11.79 9.25
C LYS A 58 26.19 11.81 10.75
N ASN A 59 25.14 11.15 11.22
CA ASN A 59 24.78 11.08 12.63
C ASN A 59 25.42 9.89 13.36
N LYS A 60 26.30 9.14 12.73
CA LYS A 60 26.99 7.98 13.30
C LYS A 60 26.02 6.93 13.85
N ILE A 61 24.96 6.65 13.09
CA ILE A 61 23.95 5.64 13.41
C ILE A 61 24.33 4.37 12.67
N ASP A 62 24.57 3.30 13.42
CA ASP A 62 24.86 1.98 12.85
C ASP A 62 23.59 1.38 12.25
N VAL A 63 23.66 0.96 10.97
CA VAL A 63 22.56 0.34 10.25
C VAL A 63 22.87 -1.13 10.00
N HIS A 64 22.03 -2.00 10.55
CA HIS A 64 22.15 -3.45 10.38
C HIS A 64 21.00 -3.98 9.52
N HIS A 65 21.35 -4.54 8.33
CA HIS A 65 20.36 -5.12 7.43
C HIS A 65 20.03 -6.56 7.79
N GLY A 66 18.76 -6.84 8.05
CA GLY A 66 18.30 -8.18 8.37
C GLY A 66 16.91 -8.17 9.04
N VAL A 67 16.50 -9.35 9.49
CA VAL A 67 15.26 -9.53 10.24
C VAL A 67 15.57 -9.52 11.74
N GLY A 68 15.14 -8.47 12.42
CA GLY A 68 15.29 -8.31 13.85
C GLY A 68 14.22 -9.07 14.65
N SER A 69 14.63 -9.73 15.72
CA SER A 69 13.70 -10.39 16.66
C SER A 69 14.24 -10.32 18.09
N PHE A 70 13.36 -10.29 19.07
CA PHE A 70 13.74 -10.28 20.47
C PHE A 70 14.20 -11.67 20.96
N ILE A 71 15.38 -11.74 21.53
CA ILE A 71 15.79 -12.88 22.38
C ILE A 71 15.27 -12.65 23.80
N ASN A 72 15.44 -11.43 24.30
CA ASN A 72 14.91 -10.94 25.58
C ASN A 72 14.76 -9.40 25.49
N LYS A 73 14.30 -8.75 26.57
CA LYS A 73 14.01 -7.31 26.59
C LYS A 73 15.22 -6.38 26.30
N ASN A 74 16.43 -6.89 26.36
CA ASN A 74 17.67 -6.13 26.15
C ASN A 74 18.52 -6.66 25.00
N THR A 75 18.11 -7.76 24.34
CA THR A 75 18.89 -8.41 23.30
C THR A 75 18.05 -8.66 22.06
N ILE A 76 18.47 -8.07 20.94
CA ILE A 76 17.90 -8.27 19.62
C ILE A 76 18.81 -9.16 18.79
N GLN A 77 18.27 -10.24 18.23
CA GLN A 77 18.94 -10.98 17.18
C GLN A 77 18.58 -10.36 15.83
N VAL A 78 19.57 -10.11 15.00
CA VAL A 78 19.40 -9.73 13.59
C VAL A 78 19.87 -10.89 12.73
N LYS A 79 18.96 -11.45 11.94
CA LYS A 79 19.26 -12.48 10.93
C LYS A 79 19.38 -11.82 9.57
N GLY A 80 20.56 -11.89 8.96
CA GLY A 80 20.89 -11.27 7.67
C GLY A 80 22.03 -11.99 6.97
N GLU A 81 22.83 -11.27 6.20
CA GLU A 81 24.06 -11.83 5.60
C GLU A 81 25.03 -12.33 6.68
N LYS A 82 25.07 -11.64 7.81
CA LYS A 82 25.78 -12.06 9.01
C LYS A 82 24.82 -11.96 10.18
N ASP A 83 24.62 -13.08 10.88
CA ASP A 83 23.83 -13.08 12.10
C ASP A 83 24.58 -12.33 13.19
N LEU A 84 23.88 -11.41 13.86
CA LEU A 84 24.46 -10.68 14.98
C LEU A 84 23.45 -10.54 16.13
N LYS A 85 23.97 -10.30 17.34
CA LYS A 85 23.18 -9.96 18.52
C LYS A 85 23.55 -8.55 18.95
N ILE A 86 22.52 -7.74 19.19
CA ILE A 86 22.65 -6.36 19.65
C ILE A 86 22.13 -6.30 21.08
N GLU A 87 22.96 -5.90 22.02
CA GLU A 87 22.57 -5.58 23.37
C GLU A 87 22.27 -4.09 23.50
N THR A 88 21.16 -3.74 24.11
CA THR A 88 20.72 -2.35 24.23
C THR A 88 19.91 -2.11 25.51
N ALA A 89 19.99 -0.89 26.01
CA ALA A 89 19.20 -0.47 27.17
C ALA A 89 17.73 -0.24 26.81
N ASN A 90 17.43 0.32 25.61
CA ASN A 90 16.08 0.63 25.16
C ASN A 90 15.86 0.19 23.72
N VAL A 91 14.62 -0.15 23.38
CA VAL A 91 14.22 -0.55 22.02
C VAL A 91 13.00 0.24 21.58
N ILE A 92 13.00 0.69 20.33
CA ILE A 92 11.82 1.24 19.65
C ILE A 92 11.42 0.28 18.53
N ILE A 93 10.20 -0.27 18.61
CA ILE A 93 9.62 -1.10 17.57
C ILE A 93 8.95 -0.17 16.55
N ALA A 94 9.48 -0.12 15.35
CA ALA A 94 8.97 0.70 14.24
C ALA A 94 8.79 -0.13 12.97
N THR A 95 8.32 -1.36 13.09
CA THR A 95 8.23 -2.36 12.01
C THR A 95 7.12 -2.10 11.01
N GLY A 96 6.26 -1.11 11.30
CA GLY A 96 5.25 -0.63 10.36
C GLY A 96 4.12 -1.63 10.13
N SER A 97 3.66 -1.69 8.89
CA SER A 97 2.50 -2.47 8.48
C SER A 97 2.73 -3.20 7.15
N LYS A 98 1.89 -4.20 6.89
CA LYS A 98 1.86 -4.95 5.62
C LYS A 98 0.46 -4.94 5.01
N PRO A 99 0.30 -5.14 3.68
CA PRO A 99 -1.01 -5.27 3.07
C PRO A 99 -1.85 -6.35 3.77
N ASN A 100 -3.14 -6.05 3.96
CA ASN A 100 -4.10 -6.98 4.47
C ASN A 100 -4.90 -7.62 3.33
N PHE A 101 -5.37 -8.83 3.54
CA PHE A 101 -6.32 -9.54 2.68
C PHE A 101 -7.15 -10.50 3.52
N PHE A 102 -8.32 -10.85 3.03
CA PHE A 102 -9.21 -11.80 3.68
C PHE A 102 -9.14 -13.17 2.97
N PRO A 103 -9.61 -14.25 3.61
CA PRO A 103 -9.73 -15.56 2.97
C PRO A 103 -10.44 -15.47 1.61
N GLY A 104 -9.93 -16.15 0.61
CA GLY A 104 -10.41 -16.09 -0.77
C GLY A 104 -9.85 -14.95 -1.64
N MET A 105 -8.99 -14.07 -1.06
CA MET A 105 -8.35 -12.95 -1.76
C MET A 105 -6.82 -13.00 -1.67
N GLU A 106 -6.26 -14.18 -1.42
CA GLU A 106 -4.81 -14.34 -1.21
C GLU A 106 -4.03 -13.93 -2.45
N PRO A 107 -3.07 -12.99 -2.31
CA PRO A 107 -2.27 -12.55 -3.44
C PRO A 107 -1.34 -13.65 -3.95
N ASP A 108 -1.41 -13.95 -5.25
CA ASP A 108 -0.46 -14.84 -5.93
C ASP A 108 0.81 -14.10 -6.41
N LYS A 109 0.81 -12.75 -6.23
CA LYS A 109 1.87 -11.82 -6.66
C LYS A 109 2.11 -11.79 -8.19
N LYS A 110 1.20 -12.36 -8.97
CA LYS A 110 1.25 -12.42 -10.44
C LYS A 110 0.05 -11.70 -11.05
N ARG A 111 -1.16 -12.20 -10.81
CA ARG A 111 -2.41 -11.63 -11.30
C ARG A 111 -3.28 -11.08 -10.16
N ILE A 112 -3.22 -11.70 -8.99
CA ILE A 112 -3.81 -11.22 -7.74
C ILE A 112 -2.69 -10.52 -6.97
N ILE A 113 -2.72 -9.20 -6.96
CA ILE A 113 -1.61 -8.35 -6.53
C ILE A 113 -2.00 -7.45 -5.36
N THR A 114 -1.00 -7.05 -4.59
CA THR A 114 -1.11 -5.96 -3.61
C THR A 114 -0.51 -4.67 -4.18
N SER A 115 -0.48 -3.61 -3.36
CA SER A 115 0.22 -2.37 -3.70
C SER A 115 1.70 -2.59 -4.03
N THR A 116 2.34 -3.60 -3.46
CA THR A 116 3.75 -3.93 -3.70
C THR A 116 4.01 -4.33 -5.14
N GLU A 117 3.18 -5.21 -5.69
CA GLU A 117 3.31 -5.67 -7.07
C GLU A 117 2.76 -4.63 -8.05
N ALA A 118 1.66 -3.94 -7.70
CA ALA A 118 1.10 -2.88 -8.53
C ALA A 118 2.09 -1.75 -8.82
N LEU A 119 3.02 -1.47 -7.91
CA LEU A 119 4.12 -0.51 -8.12
C LEU A 119 5.23 -1.01 -9.07
N LYS A 120 5.14 -2.25 -9.56
CA LYS A 120 6.20 -2.92 -10.34
C LYS A 120 5.68 -3.63 -11.59
N LEU A 121 4.44 -3.38 -12.01
CA LEU A 121 3.88 -4.02 -13.20
C LEU A 121 4.73 -3.68 -14.43
N LYS A 122 4.94 -4.69 -15.28
CA LYS A 122 5.72 -4.58 -16.53
C LYS A 122 4.84 -4.23 -17.73
N GLU A 123 3.53 -4.20 -17.54
CA GLU A 123 2.55 -3.88 -18.58
C GLU A 123 1.42 -3.02 -17.99
N ILE A 124 0.75 -2.26 -18.82
CA ILE A 124 -0.45 -1.52 -18.45
C ILE A 124 -1.64 -2.48 -18.65
N PRO A 125 -2.34 -2.87 -17.57
CA PRO A 125 -3.52 -3.74 -17.70
C PRO A 125 -4.61 -3.03 -18.53
N LYS A 126 -5.30 -3.78 -19.39
CA LYS A 126 -6.48 -3.24 -20.08
C LYS A 126 -7.65 -3.08 -19.10
N ASN A 127 -7.83 -4.05 -18.22
CA ASN A 127 -8.88 -4.08 -17.21
C ASN A 127 -8.27 -4.38 -15.84
N LEU A 128 -8.33 -3.42 -14.92
CA LEU A 128 -7.85 -3.56 -13.56
C LEU A 128 -9.05 -3.61 -12.61
N ILE A 129 -9.19 -4.68 -11.85
CA ILE A 129 -10.14 -4.77 -10.75
C ILE A 129 -9.41 -4.29 -9.48
N VAL A 130 -10.04 -3.42 -8.71
CA VAL A 130 -9.55 -2.94 -7.42
C VAL A 130 -10.54 -3.35 -6.34
N ILE A 131 -10.10 -4.14 -5.37
CA ILE A 131 -10.90 -4.49 -4.19
C ILE A 131 -10.52 -3.54 -3.07
N GLY A 132 -11.51 -2.73 -2.64
CA GLY A 132 -11.36 -1.68 -1.64
C GLY A 132 -11.31 -0.28 -2.24
N GLY A 133 -12.24 0.58 -1.82
CA GLY A 133 -12.34 2.00 -2.21
C GLY A 133 -11.55 2.95 -1.29
N GLY A 134 -10.49 2.46 -0.65
CA GLY A 134 -9.56 3.23 0.16
C GLY A 134 -8.48 3.93 -0.67
N VAL A 135 -7.69 4.79 -0.01
CA VAL A 135 -6.68 5.65 -0.66
C VAL A 135 -5.68 4.88 -1.53
N ILE A 136 -5.19 3.72 -1.07
CA ILE A 136 -4.18 2.94 -1.80
C ILE A 136 -4.73 2.43 -3.13
N GLY A 137 -5.92 1.83 -3.12
CA GLY A 137 -6.57 1.30 -4.32
C GLY A 137 -6.91 2.41 -5.31
N LEU A 138 -7.40 3.55 -4.82
CA LEU A 138 -7.75 4.68 -5.66
C LEU A 138 -6.52 5.37 -6.26
N GLU A 139 -5.44 5.59 -5.49
CA GLU A 139 -4.19 6.16 -6.01
C GLU A 139 -3.58 5.28 -7.11
N LEU A 140 -3.41 3.98 -6.87
CA LEU A 140 -2.84 3.08 -7.86
C LEU A 140 -3.78 2.86 -9.05
N GLY A 141 -5.09 2.80 -8.79
CA GLY A 141 -6.10 2.80 -9.84
C GLY A 141 -6.01 4.04 -10.73
N SER A 142 -5.79 5.24 -10.16
CA SER A 142 -5.64 6.49 -10.93
C SER A 142 -4.40 6.45 -11.83
N VAL A 143 -3.27 5.94 -11.35
CA VAL A 143 -2.08 5.75 -12.18
C VAL A 143 -2.45 4.98 -13.45
N TYR A 144 -3.04 3.80 -13.29
CA TYR A 144 -3.35 2.93 -14.43
C TYR A 144 -4.50 3.45 -15.29
N ALA A 145 -5.52 4.11 -14.69
CA ALA A 145 -6.60 4.73 -15.45
C ALA A 145 -6.08 5.82 -16.40
N ARG A 146 -5.19 6.69 -15.90
CA ARG A 146 -4.54 7.74 -16.71
C ARG A 146 -3.69 7.15 -17.83
N LEU A 147 -3.10 5.97 -17.61
CA LEU A 147 -2.35 5.21 -18.61
C LEU A 147 -3.23 4.42 -19.60
N GLY A 148 -4.56 4.43 -19.42
CA GLY A 148 -5.52 3.83 -20.34
C GLY A 148 -6.23 2.56 -19.85
N SER A 149 -6.00 2.12 -18.60
CA SER A 149 -6.71 0.99 -18.01
C SER A 149 -8.17 1.33 -17.72
N LYS A 150 -9.07 0.37 -17.94
CA LYS A 150 -10.43 0.42 -17.39
C LYS A 150 -10.38 -0.09 -15.94
N VAL A 151 -10.67 0.79 -14.98
CA VAL A 151 -10.61 0.46 -13.55
C VAL A 151 -12.01 0.20 -13.01
N THR A 152 -12.21 -0.98 -12.40
CA THR A 152 -13.45 -1.35 -11.72
C THR A 152 -13.17 -1.54 -10.24
N VAL A 153 -13.78 -0.71 -9.39
CA VAL A 153 -13.64 -0.77 -7.94
C VAL A 153 -14.81 -1.53 -7.34
N LEU A 154 -14.50 -2.53 -6.51
CA LEU A 154 -15.45 -3.26 -5.69
C LEU A 154 -15.25 -2.82 -4.24
N GLU A 155 -16.27 -2.20 -3.64
CA GLU A 155 -16.20 -1.69 -2.28
C GLU A 155 -17.33 -2.28 -1.42
N PHE A 156 -16.97 -2.77 -0.25
CA PHE A 156 -17.92 -3.33 0.71
C PHE A 156 -18.85 -2.25 1.31
N ALA A 157 -18.29 -1.06 1.59
CA ALA A 157 -19.05 0.07 2.08
C ALA A 157 -19.94 0.71 0.99
N ASP A 158 -20.73 1.67 1.37
CA ASP A 158 -21.62 2.45 0.47
C ASP A 158 -20.92 3.70 -0.10
N SER A 159 -19.66 3.94 0.25
CA SER A 159 -18.91 5.17 -0.09
C SER A 159 -17.41 4.92 -0.24
N LEU A 160 -16.71 5.83 -0.93
CA LEU A 160 -15.24 5.86 -1.00
C LEU A 160 -14.65 6.50 0.26
N ILE A 161 -13.41 6.12 0.57
CA ILE A 161 -12.61 6.69 1.67
C ILE A 161 -13.43 6.91 2.96
N PRO A 162 -14.07 5.85 3.51
CA PRO A 162 -15.06 5.98 4.58
C PRO A 162 -14.50 6.55 5.89
N THR A 163 -13.18 6.68 6.02
CA THR A 163 -12.49 7.29 7.15
C THR A 163 -12.39 8.82 7.05
N MET A 164 -12.79 9.39 5.91
CA MET A 164 -12.78 10.83 5.65
C MET A 164 -14.20 11.39 5.62
N ASP A 165 -14.32 12.72 5.54
CA ASP A 165 -15.62 13.37 5.38
C ASP A 165 -16.36 12.85 4.13
N LYS A 166 -17.65 12.57 4.28
CA LYS A 166 -18.48 12.01 3.21
C LYS A 166 -18.57 12.89 1.97
N THR A 167 -18.43 14.21 2.13
CA THR A 167 -18.43 15.15 1.01
C THR A 167 -17.20 14.95 0.15
N LEU A 168 -16.01 14.76 0.78
CA LEU A 168 -14.76 14.48 0.06
C LEU A 168 -14.87 13.17 -0.74
N GLY A 169 -15.45 12.11 -0.14
CA GLY A 169 -15.66 10.83 -0.84
C GLY A 169 -16.55 10.99 -2.07
N LYS A 170 -17.61 11.80 -1.98
CA LYS A 170 -18.52 12.09 -3.11
C LYS A 170 -17.83 12.89 -4.21
N GLU A 171 -17.08 13.93 -3.87
CA GLU A 171 -16.36 14.73 -4.86
C GLU A 171 -15.26 13.92 -5.53
N LEU A 172 -14.47 13.16 -4.78
CA LEU A 172 -13.47 12.25 -5.34
C LEU A 172 -14.09 11.25 -6.31
N MET A 173 -15.25 10.66 -5.96
CA MET A 173 -15.96 9.75 -6.84
C MET A 173 -16.35 10.42 -8.18
N LYS A 174 -16.79 11.69 -8.15
CA LYS A 174 -17.14 12.42 -9.39
C LYS A 174 -15.91 12.61 -10.28
N VAL A 175 -14.77 12.99 -9.70
CA VAL A 175 -13.51 13.15 -10.43
C VAL A 175 -13.09 11.82 -11.06
N LEU A 176 -12.99 10.76 -10.27
CA LEU A 176 -12.55 9.45 -10.74
C LEU A 176 -13.49 8.84 -11.79
N LYS A 177 -14.80 9.08 -11.69
CA LYS A 177 -15.75 8.66 -12.75
C LYS A 177 -15.43 9.33 -14.11
N ARG A 178 -15.00 10.58 -14.11
CA ARG A 178 -14.57 11.28 -15.35
C ARG A 178 -13.28 10.68 -15.90
N GLU A 179 -12.41 10.15 -15.03
CA GLU A 179 -11.21 9.40 -15.41
C GLU A 179 -11.50 7.94 -15.85
N GLY A 180 -12.77 7.53 -15.92
CA GLY A 180 -13.18 6.23 -16.44
C GLY A 180 -13.34 5.13 -15.40
N PHE A 181 -13.29 5.44 -14.10
CA PHE A 181 -13.56 4.47 -13.05
C PHE A 181 -15.01 4.01 -13.02
N LYS A 182 -15.21 2.72 -12.76
CA LYS A 182 -16.50 2.12 -12.42
C LYS A 182 -16.50 1.71 -10.95
N PHE A 183 -17.55 2.11 -10.21
CA PHE A 183 -17.67 1.81 -8.79
C PHE A 183 -18.85 0.88 -8.53
N ASN A 184 -18.61 -0.17 -7.78
CA ASN A 184 -19.60 -1.12 -7.30
C ASN A 184 -19.55 -1.13 -5.78
N PHE A 185 -20.47 -0.40 -5.14
CA PHE A 185 -20.60 -0.31 -3.69
C PHE A 185 -21.47 -1.42 -3.15
N ASN A 186 -21.36 -1.70 -1.84
CA ASN A 186 -22.08 -2.77 -1.16
C ASN A 186 -21.83 -4.14 -1.84
N HIS A 187 -20.60 -4.37 -2.26
CA HIS A 187 -20.18 -5.64 -2.83
C HIS A 187 -19.20 -6.34 -1.89
N SER A 188 -19.61 -7.47 -1.34
CA SER A 188 -18.76 -8.34 -0.53
C SER A 188 -18.04 -9.32 -1.43
N VAL A 189 -16.75 -9.09 -1.67
CA VAL A 189 -15.93 -10.04 -2.42
C VAL A 189 -15.74 -11.30 -1.61
N GLU A 190 -16.00 -12.46 -2.21
CA GLU A 190 -15.89 -13.76 -1.57
C GLU A 190 -14.66 -14.52 -2.08
N ASN A 191 -14.36 -14.40 -3.36
CA ASN A 191 -13.25 -15.14 -3.95
C ASN A 191 -12.63 -14.42 -5.14
N VAL A 192 -11.30 -14.57 -5.28
CA VAL A 192 -10.52 -14.12 -6.42
C VAL A 192 -9.75 -15.32 -6.98
N THR A 193 -10.00 -15.65 -8.23
CA THR A 193 -9.35 -16.80 -8.89
C THR A 193 -8.49 -16.30 -10.05
N ALA A 194 -7.21 -16.64 -10.02
CA ALA A 194 -6.34 -16.45 -11.18
C ALA A 194 -6.75 -17.41 -12.30
N LYS A 195 -6.80 -16.92 -13.52
CA LYS A 195 -7.06 -17.65 -14.75
C LYS A 195 -5.82 -17.57 -15.65
N GLU A 196 -5.77 -18.36 -16.70
CA GLU A 196 -4.64 -18.33 -17.65
C GLU A 196 -4.34 -16.92 -18.17
N ASN A 197 -5.37 -16.16 -18.54
CA ASN A 197 -5.25 -14.85 -19.15
C ASN A 197 -5.89 -13.72 -18.31
N GLY A 198 -5.89 -13.83 -16.97
CA GLY A 198 -6.46 -12.78 -16.12
C GLY A 198 -6.94 -13.27 -14.77
N VAL A 199 -8.01 -12.64 -14.27
CA VAL A 199 -8.62 -12.96 -12.97
C VAL A 199 -10.15 -12.96 -13.09
N GLU A 200 -10.79 -13.78 -12.27
CA GLU A 200 -12.23 -13.75 -12.02
C GLU A 200 -12.45 -13.44 -10.53
N VAL A 201 -13.27 -12.44 -10.24
CA VAL A 201 -13.67 -12.05 -8.89
C VAL A 201 -15.15 -12.36 -8.72
N THR A 202 -15.50 -13.13 -7.69
CA THR A 202 -16.88 -13.40 -7.28
C THR A 202 -17.21 -12.56 -6.05
N ALA A 203 -18.34 -11.88 -6.10
CA ALA A 203 -18.80 -11.03 -5.00
C ALA A 203 -20.31 -11.15 -4.83
N LYS A 204 -20.82 -10.90 -3.63
CA LYS A 204 -22.24 -10.69 -3.36
C LYS A 204 -22.58 -9.20 -3.44
N ASN A 205 -23.60 -8.87 -4.20
CA ASN A 205 -24.12 -7.51 -4.27
C ASN A 205 -25.01 -7.18 -3.05
N LYS A 206 -25.54 -5.95 -2.98
CA LYS A 206 -26.43 -5.48 -1.89
C LYS A 206 -27.68 -6.38 -1.67
N LYS A 207 -28.11 -7.12 -2.70
CA LYS A 207 -29.26 -8.02 -2.61
C LYS A 207 -28.88 -9.45 -2.20
N GLY A 208 -27.57 -9.73 -2.01
CA GLY A 208 -27.06 -11.06 -1.72
C GLY A 208 -26.90 -11.96 -2.97
N GLU A 209 -27.05 -11.38 -4.17
CA GLU A 209 -26.91 -12.11 -5.43
C GLU A 209 -25.42 -12.23 -5.79
N ASP A 210 -25.04 -13.39 -6.31
CA ASP A 210 -23.67 -13.61 -6.80
C ASP A 210 -23.45 -12.86 -8.12
N VAL A 211 -22.40 -12.08 -8.16
CA VAL A 211 -21.95 -11.32 -9.34
C VAL A 211 -20.49 -11.61 -9.63
N LYS A 212 -20.13 -11.63 -10.90
CA LYS A 212 -18.78 -11.93 -11.35
C LYS A 212 -18.18 -10.74 -12.11
N PHE A 213 -16.89 -10.53 -11.87
CA PHE A 213 -16.09 -9.51 -12.56
C PHE A 213 -14.84 -10.18 -13.11
N THR A 214 -14.41 -9.76 -14.30
CA THR A 214 -13.18 -10.26 -14.94
C THR A 214 -12.25 -9.13 -15.28
N GLY A 215 -10.95 -9.38 -15.17
CA GLY A 215 -9.90 -8.40 -15.48
C GLY A 215 -8.57 -9.06 -15.77
N ASP A 216 -7.59 -8.26 -16.18
CA ASP A 216 -6.23 -8.76 -16.41
C ASP A 216 -5.49 -8.95 -15.08
N TYR A 217 -5.77 -8.04 -14.12
CA TYR A 217 -5.21 -8.03 -12.75
C TYR A 217 -6.29 -7.67 -11.74
N CYS A 218 -6.11 -8.17 -10.51
CA CYS A 218 -6.89 -7.77 -9.35
C CYS A 218 -5.96 -7.19 -8.27
N LEU A 219 -6.12 -5.90 -7.96
CA LEU A 219 -5.44 -5.22 -6.86
C LEU A 219 -6.25 -5.37 -5.58
N VAL A 220 -5.73 -6.13 -4.62
CA VAL A 220 -6.32 -6.27 -3.28
C VAL A 220 -5.79 -5.15 -2.39
N SER A 221 -6.67 -4.23 -1.99
CA SER A 221 -6.34 -3.02 -1.22
C SER A 221 -7.34 -2.76 -0.09
N VAL A 222 -7.68 -3.83 0.65
CA VAL A 222 -8.67 -3.84 1.75
C VAL A 222 -8.08 -3.41 3.11
N GLY A 223 -7.03 -2.64 3.08
CA GLY A 223 -6.37 -2.09 4.26
C GLY A 223 -4.98 -2.66 4.51
N ARG A 224 -4.45 -2.35 5.68
CA ARG A 224 -3.14 -2.79 6.15
C ARG A 224 -3.27 -3.35 7.56
N LYS A 225 -2.37 -4.26 7.93
CA LYS A 225 -2.26 -4.80 9.30
C LYS A 225 -0.87 -4.53 9.86
N ALA A 226 -0.77 -4.34 11.18
CA ALA A 226 0.49 -4.20 11.89
C ALA A 226 1.45 -5.35 11.55
N PHE A 227 2.74 -5.04 11.43
CA PHE A 227 3.75 -6.06 11.15
C PHE A 227 4.47 -6.44 12.45
N THR A 228 3.93 -7.40 13.15
CA THR A 228 4.45 -7.93 14.44
C THR A 228 4.94 -9.38 14.33
N GLU A 229 4.70 -10.03 13.19
CA GLU A 229 5.10 -11.43 12.98
C GLU A 229 6.62 -11.60 13.01
N GLY A 230 7.07 -12.61 13.77
CA GLY A 230 8.50 -12.97 13.86
C GLY A 230 9.33 -12.04 14.74
N LEU A 231 8.72 -11.07 15.42
CA LEU A 231 9.44 -10.19 16.34
C LEU A 231 9.87 -10.86 17.64
N GLY A 232 9.25 -11.99 18.03
CA GLY A 232 9.51 -12.64 19.31
C GLY A 232 8.93 -11.87 20.50
N LEU A 233 7.73 -11.26 20.33
CA LEU A 233 7.06 -10.47 21.36
C LEU A 233 6.73 -11.30 22.60
N GLU A 234 6.51 -12.60 22.43
CA GLU A 234 6.31 -13.57 23.50
C GLU A 234 7.51 -13.66 24.44
N ASN A 235 8.73 -13.41 23.97
CA ASN A 235 9.96 -13.44 24.78
C ASN A 235 10.10 -12.21 25.70
N ILE A 236 9.29 -11.18 25.47
CA ILE A 236 9.43 -9.89 26.15
C ILE A 236 8.14 -9.40 26.80
N ALA A 237 7.09 -10.25 26.84
CA ALA A 237 5.79 -9.96 27.42
C ALA A 237 5.13 -8.66 26.91
N VAL A 238 5.33 -8.31 25.63
CA VAL A 238 4.65 -7.19 24.99
C VAL A 238 3.29 -7.67 24.46
N SER A 239 2.22 -7.00 24.90
CA SER A 239 0.85 -7.28 24.48
C SER A 239 0.50 -6.65 23.15
N THR A 240 -0.44 -7.29 22.47
CA THR A 240 -1.07 -6.78 21.24
C THR A 240 -2.59 -6.84 21.38
N ASP A 241 -3.27 -5.93 20.70
CA ASP A 241 -4.73 -5.97 20.61
C ASP A 241 -5.22 -7.08 19.62
N ASP A 242 -6.55 -7.23 19.51
CA ASP A 242 -7.19 -8.23 18.64
C ASP A 242 -6.85 -8.08 17.15
N ARG A 243 -6.28 -6.93 16.75
CA ARG A 243 -5.82 -6.65 15.39
C ARG A 243 -4.31 -6.84 15.22
N GLY A 244 -3.63 -7.36 16.25
CA GLY A 244 -2.19 -7.59 16.26
C GLY A 244 -1.35 -6.32 16.35
N ARG A 245 -1.92 -5.19 16.80
CA ARG A 245 -1.21 -3.91 17.01
C ARG A 245 -0.64 -3.91 18.42
N ILE A 246 0.59 -3.40 18.58
CA ILE A 246 1.23 -3.30 19.88
C ILE A 246 0.51 -2.27 20.75
N ASP A 247 0.18 -2.66 21.98
CA ASP A 247 -0.41 -1.76 22.96
C ASP A 247 0.67 -0.85 23.55
N VAL A 248 0.38 0.45 23.60
CA VAL A 248 1.26 1.46 24.18
C VAL A 248 0.47 2.45 25.04
N ASN A 249 1.14 3.01 26.03
CA ASN A 249 0.61 4.13 26.82
C ASN A 249 0.81 5.48 26.09
N GLU A 250 0.45 6.57 26.74
CA GLU A 250 0.58 7.95 26.21
C GLU A 250 2.03 8.37 25.92
N ASN A 251 3.01 7.71 26.52
CA ASN A 251 4.44 7.90 26.28
C ASN A 251 5.01 6.93 25.24
N LEU A 252 4.15 6.25 24.47
CA LEU A 252 4.51 5.26 23.45
C LEU A 252 5.26 4.04 24.02
N GLN A 253 5.24 3.84 25.33
CA GLN A 253 5.86 2.73 26.03
C GLN A 253 4.91 1.52 26.04
N THR A 254 5.45 0.35 25.79
CA THR A 254 4.71 -0.93 25.84
C THR A 254 4.52 -1.40 27.29
N SER A 255 3.93 -2.57 27.47
CA SER A 255 3.86 -3.25 28.78
C SER A 255 5.24 -3.56 29.40
N THR A 256 6.31 -3.48 28.63
CA THR A 256 7.70 -3.68 29.09
C THR A 256 8.45 -2.36 29.11
N THR A 257 8.97 -1.98 30.27
CA THR A 257 9.42 -0.63 30.62
C THR A 257 10.50 0.00 29.73
N ASN A 258 11.33 -0.79 29.08
CA ASN A 258 12.40 -0.30 28.20
C ASN A 258 12.08 -0.49 26.70
N ILE A 259 10.84 -0.85 26.38
CA ILE A 259 10.41 -1.10 25.00
C ILE A 259 9.29 -0.15 24.63
N TYR A 260 9.47 0.55 23.53
CA TYR A 260 8.56 1.51 22.95
C TYR A 260 8.11 1.03 21.58
N ALA A 261 6.96 1.52 21.08
CA ALA A 261 6.52 1.24 19.73
C ALA A 261 5.89 2.49 19.09
N ILE A 262 6.15 2.71 17.79
CA ILE A 262 5.70 3.88 17.04
C ILE A 262 5.21 3.51 15.63
N GLY A 263 4.48 4.43 15.01
CA GLY A 263 4.06 4.30 13.61
C GLY A 263 2.92 3.31 13.40
N ASP A 264 2.91 2.65 12.24
CA ASP A 264 1.81 1.78 11.81
C ASP A 264 1.63 0.50 12.65
N VAL A 265 2.61 0.15 13.47
CA VAL A 265 2.57 -1.06 14.30
C VAL A 265 1.70 -0.90 15.55
N ILE A 266 1.33 0.34 15.91
CA ILE A 266 0.46 0.68 17.05
C ILE A 266 -0.91 1.20 16.60
N THR A 267 -1.81 1.41 17.54
CA THR A 267 -3.14 2.00 17.31
C THR A 267 -3.06 3.43 16.77
N GLY A 268 -3.97 3.79 15.87
CA GLY A 268 -4.14 5.11 15.25
C GLY A 268 -4.04 5.08 13.74
N PRO A 269 -4.07 6.25 13.07
CA PRO A 269 -3.96 6.32 11.62
C PRO A 269 -2.57 5.87 11.15
N MET A 270 -2.54 5.08 10.08
CA MET A 270 -1.29 4.61 9.47
C MET A 270 -0.71 5.70 8.56
N LEU A 271 -0.17 6.74 9.17
CA LEU A 271 0.40 7.92 8.51
C LEU A 271 1.81 8.20 9.05
N ALA A 272 2.73 8.60 8.17
CA ALA A 272 4.12 8.92 8.54
C ALA A 272 4.20 9.98 9.64
N HIS A 273 3.42 11.06 9.51
CA HIS A 273 3.37 12.16 10.49
C HIS A 273 2.98 11.74 11.91
N LYS A 274 2.29 10.59 12.07
CA LYS A 274 2.00 10.07 13.39
C LYS A 274 3.23 9.42 14.05
N ALA A 275 4.17 8.94 13.25
CA ALA A 275 5.38 8.30 13.74
C ALA A 275 6.49 9.31 14.12
N GLU A 276 6.39 10.52 13.60
CA GLU A 276 7.29 11.66 13.92
C GLU A 276 6.91 12.32 15.26
#